data_b0bf7137fb2358e2d5f831ccc27ba1dd
#
_entry.id   b0bf7137fb2358e2d5f831ccc27ba1dd
#
_cell.length_a   1.000
_cell.length_b   1.000
_cell.length_c   1.000
_cell.angle_alpha   90.00
_cell.angle_beta   90.00
_cell.angle_gamma   90.00
#
_symmetry.space_group_name_H-M   'P 1'
#
loop_
_entity.id
_entity.type
_entity.pdbx_description
1 polymer ?
#
loop_
_entity_poly.entity_id
_entity_poly.type
_entity_poly.pdbx_seq_one_letter_code
_entity_poly.pdbx_strand_id
1 'polypeptide(L)'
;MITISTERITKTPGVCGGKACIAGHRIRVLDIAIYHDIGKTLAEMVEMFPTITEADVHAAIAYYFDHREEIEDDSRRAHEKEEELRAMFPSKLKQKLQG
;
A
#
# COMPACT_ATOMS: atom_id res chain seq x y z
N MET A 1 -5.80 -32.67 1.91
CA MET A 1 -5.27 -31.73 0.95
C MET A 1 -4.44 -30.69 1.64
N ILE A 2 -3.26 -30.51 1.16
CA ILE A 2 -2.38 -29.56 1.78
C ILE A 2 -2.68 -28.19 1.21
N THR A 3 -3.27 -27.39 2.03
CA THR A 3 -3.37 -25.99 1.67
C THR A 3 -2.03 -25.38 2.01
N ILE A 4 -1.21 -25.25 1.03
CA ILE A 4 -0.04 -24.44 1.21
C ILE A 4 -0.54 -23.02 1.18
N SER A 5 -0.86 -22.53 2.32
CA SER A 5 -1.18 -21.14 2.45
C SER A 5 0.12 -20.36 2.39
N THR A 6 0.51 -20.04 1.20
CA THR A 6 1.48 -18.98 1.02
C THR A 6 0.67 -17.71 1.04
N GLU A 7 0.22 -17.31 2.20
CA GLU A 7 -0.37 -16.01 2.32
C GLU A 7 0.72 -14.98 2.15
N ARG A 8 0.79 -14.42 0.97
CA ARG A 8 1.73 -13.36 0.66
C ARG A 8 1.21 -11.99 1.08
N ILE A 9 -0.09 -11.91 1.34
CA ILE A 9 -0.75 -10.69 1.78
C ILE A 9 -1.29 -10.91 3.19
N THR A 10 -0.96 -10.02 4.10
CA THR A 10 -1.38 -10.11 5.49
C THR A 10 -1.95 -8.78 5.97
N LYS A 11 -2.82 -8.86 6.96
CA LYS A 11 -3.34 -7.70 7.68
C LYS A 11 -3.02 -7.90 9.15
N THR A 12 -1.95 -7.27 9.60
CA THR A 12 -1.48 -7.43 10.98
C THR A 12 -1.60 -6.11 11.72
N PRO A 13 -2.28 -6.08 12.87
CA PRO A 13 -2.34 -4.86 13.68
C PRO A 13 -0.95 -4.36 14.00
N GLY A 14 -0.73 -3.07 13.87
CA GLY A 14 0.57 -2.46 14.13
C GLY A 14 1.56 -2.50 12.97
N VAL A 15 1.22 -3.20 11.89
CA VAL A 15 2.03 -3.21 10.66
C VAL A 15 1.24 -2.51 9.57
N CYS A 16 1.80 -1.49 8.96
CA CYS A 16 1.14 -0.67 7.94
C CYS A 16 -0.24 -0.16 8.41
N GLY A 17 -0.37 0.12 9.70
CA GLY A 17 -1.64 0.57 10.27
C GLY A 17 -2.75 -0.46 10.22
N GLY A 18 -2.43 -1.76 10.18
CA GLY A 18 -3.39 -2.85 10.08
C GLY A 18 -3.92 -3.07 8.68
N LYS A 19 -3.40 -2.36 7.69
CA LYS A 19 -3.83 -2.47 6.30
C LYS A 19 -3.15 -3.64 5.61
N ALA A 20 -3.72 -4.10 4.49
CA ALA A 20 -3.16 -5.20 3.72
C ALA A 20 -1.75 -4.84 3.23
N CYS A 21 -0.80 -5.71 3.50
CA CYS A 21 0.59 -5.52 3.06
C CYS A 21 1.22 -6.86 2.68
N ILE A 22 2.36 -6.80 2.01
CA ILE A 22 3.10 -8.00 1.63
C ILE A 22 3.70 -8.62 2.89
N ALA A 23 3.45 -9.92 3.09
CA ALA A 23 3.87 -10.64 4.28
C ALA A 23 5.37 -10.49 4.53
N GLY A 24 5.74 -10.14 5.75
CA GLY A 24 7.13 -9.94 6.14
C GLY A 24 7.73 -8.61 5.70
N HIS A 25 6.94 -7.76 5.08
CA HIS A 25 7.38 -6.45 4.58
C HIS A 25 6.39 -5.36 5.01
N ARG A 26 6.84 -4.13 4.93
CA ARG A 26 5.97 -2.96 5.21
C ARG A 26 5.50 -2.29 3.92
N ILE A 27 5.44 -3.05 2.85
CA ILE A 27 4.96 -2.58 1.55
C ILE A 27 3.47 -2.91 1.47
N ARG A 28 2.65 -1.89 1.39
CA ARG A 28 1.19 -2.07 1.35
C ARG A 28 0.73 -2.50 -0.04
N VAL A 29 -0.36 -3.26 -0.06
CA VAL A 29 -1.04 -3.56 -1.33
C VAL A 29 -1.40 -2.27 -2.05
N LEU A 30 -1.82 -1.24 -1.32
CA LEU A 30 -2.12 0.07 -1.89
C LEU A 30 -0.94 0.66 -2.67
N ASP A 31 0.28 0.52 -2.16
CA ASP A 31 1.46 1.03 -2.84
C ASP A 31 1.66 0.35 -4.20
N ILE A 32 1.50 -0.96 -4.23
CA ILE A 32 1.60 -1.73 -5.46
C ILE A 32 0.47 -1.35 -6.43
N ALA A 33 -0.74 -1.18 -5.91
CA ALA A 33 -1.89 -0.78 -6.72
C ALA A 33 -1.68 0.58 -7.39
N ILE A 34 -1.14 1.54 -6.67
CA ILE A 34 -0.84 2.87 -7.20
C ILE A 34 0.16 2.77 -8.36
N TYR A 35 1.26 2.04 -8.16
CA TYR A 35 2.26 1.87 -9.21
C TYR A 35 1.72 1.11 -10.42
N HIS A 36 0.87 0.11 -10.17
CA HIS A 36 0.20 -0.61 -11.24
C HIS A 36 -0.69 0.34 -12.07
N ASP A 37 -1.46 1.18 -11.40
CA ASP A 37 -2.40 2.09 -12.06
C ASP A 37 -1.69 3.17 -12.89
N ILE A 38 -0.50 3.58 -12.49
CA ILE A 38 0.28 4.55 -13.27
C ILE A 38 1.13 3.89 -14.36
N GLY A 39 1.02 2.58 -14.54
CA GLY A 39 1.63 1.88 -15.64
C GLY A 39 3.00 1.27 -15.38
N LYS A 40 3.43 1.18 -14.11
CA LYS A 40 4.68 0.50 -13.78
C LYS A 40 4.57 -0.99 -14.06
N THR A 41 5.61 -1.54 -14.67
CA THR A 41 5.66 -2.97 -14.97
C THR A 41 6.05 -3.75 -13.73
N LEU A 42 5.81 -5.07 -13.79
CA LEU A 42 6.22 -5.99 -12.75
C LEU A 42 7.72 -5.90 -12.47
N ALA A 43 8.52 -5.88 -13.52
CA ALA A 43 9.97 -5.76 -13.42
C ALA A 43 10.40 -4.45 -12.74
N GLU A 44 9.74 -3.35 -13.11
CA GLU A 44 10.02 -2.06 -12.50
C GLU A 44 9.69 -2.04 -11.01
N MET A 45 8.58 -2.66 -10.62
CA MET A 45 8.19 -2.72 -9.20
C MET A 45 9.18 -3.55 -8.38
N VAL A 46 9.67 -4.65 -8.93
CA VAL A 46 10.68 -5.47 -8.25
C VAL A 46 12.00 -4.70 -8.12
N GLU A 47 12.34 -3.87 -9.08
CA GLU A 47 13.51 -2.99 -8.97
C GLU A 47 13.33 -1.95 -7.87
N MET A 48 12.13 -1.40 -7.75
CA MET A 48 11.82 -0.40 -6.72
C MET A 48 11.82 -1.00 -5.32
N PHE A 49 11.41 -2.26 -5.21
CA PHE A 49 11.31 -2.98 -3.94
C PHE A 49 12.12 -4.28 -4.02
N PRO A 50 13.44 -4.19 -3.93
CA PRO A 50 14.30 -5.36 -4.19
C PRO A 50 14.18 -6.50 -3.18
N THR A 51 13.47 -6.29 -2.08
CA THR A 51 13.26 -7.33 -1.07
C THR A 51 12.05 -8.22 -1.38
N ILE A 52 11.25 -7.86 -2.38
CA ILE A 52 10.07 -8.64 -2.76
C ILE A 52 10.28 -9.29 -4.13
N THR A 53 9.50 -10.33 -4.40
CA THR A 53 9.59 -11.09 -5.66
C THR A 53 8.46 -10.69 -6.60
N GLU A 54 8.58 -11.13 -7.86
CA GLU A 54 7.49 -10.96 -8.84
C GLU A 54 6.20 -11.63 -8.36
N ALA A 55 6.32 -12.77 -7.69
CA ALA A 55 5.17 -13.47 -7.13
C ALA A 55 4.48 -12.62 -6.05
N ASP A 56 5.25 -11.90 -5.24
CA ASP A 56 4.70 -11.00 -4.24
C ASP A 56 3.92 -9.85 -4.90
N VAL A 57 4.45 -9.30 -5.98
CA VAL A 57 3.78 -8.22 -6.73
C VAL A 57 2.49 -8.74 -7.36
N HIS A 58 2.51 -9.92 -7.97
CA HIS A 58 1.32 -10.54 -8.52
C HIS A 58 0.25 -10.77 -7.46
N ALA A 59 0.67 -11.25 -6.29
CA ALA A 59 -0.26 -11.48 -5.18
C ALA A 59 -0.91 -10.18 -4.71
N ALA A 60 -0.13 -9.11 -4.64
CA ALA A 60 -0.65 -7.80 -4.25
C ALA A 60 -1.64 -7.25 -5.28
N ILE A 61 -1.34 -7.40 -6.56
CA ILE A 61 -2.23 -6.96 -7.63
C ILE A 61 -3.52 -7.78 -7.62
N ALA A 62 -3.42 -9.09 -7.46
CA ALA A 62 -4.58 -9.96 -7.37
C ALA A 62 -5.45 -9.59 -6.17
N TYR A 63 -4.84 -9.36 -5.03
CA TYR A 63 -5.54 -8.91 -3.84
C TYR A 63 -6.27 -7.59 -4.09
N TYR A 64 -5.61 -6.64 -4.73
CA TYR A 64 -6.20 -5.35 -5.07
C TYR A 64 -7.45 -5.53 -5.93
N PHE A 65 -7.40 -6.36 -6.97
CA PHE A 65 -8.57 -6.59 -7.81
C PHE A 65 -9.71 -7.28 -7.07
N ASP A 66 -9.40 -8.19 -6.15
CA ASP A 66 -10.41 -8.88 -5.34
C ASP A 66 -10.99 -8.01 -4.23
N HIS A 67 -10.21 -7.03 -3.76
CA HIS A 67 -10.60 -6.18 -2.62
C HIS A 67 -10.49 -4.70 -2.98
N ARG A 68 -10.84 -4.37 -4.21
CA ARG A 68 -10.70 -3.01 -4.74
C ARG A 68 -11.39 -1.97 -3.85
N GLU A 69 -12.59 -2.26 -3.42
CA GLU A 69 -13.36 -1.38 -2.57
C GLU A 69 -12.67 -1.10 -1.24
N GLU A 70 -12.15 -2.14 -0.61
CA GLU A 70 -11.41 -2.03 0.65
C GLU A 70 -10.15 -1.16 0.48
N ILE A 71 -9.38 -1.41 -0.57
CA ILE A 71 -8.13 -0.69 -0.82
C ILE A 71 -8.41 0.77 -1.15
N GLU A 72 -9.41 1.05 -1.97
CA GLU A 72 -9.80 2.42 -2.31
C GLU A 72 -10.33 3.16 -1.09
N ASP A 73 -11.07 2.47 -0.24
CA ASP A 73 -11.57 3.02 1.02
C ASP A 73 -10.44 3.41 1.96
N ASP A 74 -9.44 2.53 2.10
CA ASP A 74 -8.26 2.80 2.91
C ASP A 74 -7.50 4.03 2.39
N SER A 75 -7.39 4.13 1.08
CA SER A 75 -6.75 5.28 0.44
C SER A 75 -7.50 6.58 0.72
N ARG A 76 -8.81 6.55 0.58
CA ARG A 76 -9.66 7.71 0.83
C ARG A 76 -9.59 8.16 2.29
N ARG A 77 -9.64 7.22 3.22
CA ARG A 77 -9.54 7.53 4.65
C ARG A 77 -8.20 8.15 5.02
N ALA A 78 -7.14 7.66 4.44
CA ALA A 78 -5.81 8.21 4.65
C ALA A 78 -5.72 9.64 4.13
N HIS A 79 -6.31 9.88 2.97
CA HIS A 79 -6.34 11.21 2.36
C HIS A 79 -7.16 12.20 3.20
N GLU A 80 -8.34 11.78 3.65
CA GLU A 80 -9.21 12.59 4.50
C GLU A 80 -8.52 12.96 5.80
N LYS A 81 -7.83 12.01 6.42
CA LYS A 81 -7.08 12.25 7.65
C LYS A 81 -5.94 13.23 7.42
N GLU A 82 -5.26 13.12 6.30
CA GLU A 82 -4.19 14.04 5.93
C GLU A 82 -4.71 15.46 5.76
N GLU A 83 -5.84 15.63 5.09
CA GLU A 83 -6.49 16.92 4.91
C GLU A 83 -6.94 17.51 6.23
N GLU A 84 -7.48 16.68 7.12
CA GLU A 84 -7.89 17.09 8.45
C GLU A 84 -6.70 17.63 9.26
N LEU A 85 -5.58 16.93 9.19
CA LEU A 85 -4.35 17.37 9.86
C LEU A 85 -3.83 18.68 9.27
N ARG A 86 -3.91 18.84 7.96
CA ARG A 86 -3.53 20.09 7.30
C ARG A 86 -4.41 21.26 7.75
N ALA A 87 -5.70 21.01 7.91
CA ALA A 87 -6.64 22.02 8.37
C ALA A 87 -6.34 22.43 9.83
N MET A 88 -5.89 21.49 10.65
CA MET A 88 -5.55 21.75 12.04
C MET A 88 -4.23 22.51 12.23
N PHE A 89 -3.27 22.30 11.33
CA PHE A 89 -1.92 22.86 11.44
C PHE A 89 -1.45 23.51 10.14
N PRO A 90 -2.22 24.44 9.57
CA PRO A 90 -1.88 24.98 8.25
C PRO A 90 -0.56 25.75 8.22
N SER A 91 -0.25 26.49 9.28
CA SER A 91 0.98 27.29 9.34
C SER A 91 2.24 26.43 9.34
N LYS A 92 2.21 25.34 10.10
CA LYS A 92 3.36 24.41 10.16
C LYS A 92 3.61 23.72 8.84
N LEU A 93 2.55 23.34 8.15
CA LEU A 93 2.66 22.69 6.85
C LEU A 93 3.17 23.65 5.79
N LYS A 94 2.71 24.88 5.80
CA LYS A 94 3.20 25.92 4.89
C LYS A 94 4.69 26.18 5.10
N GLN A 95 5.15 26.25 6.33
CA GLN A 95 6.56 26.44 6.62
C GLN A 95 7.40 25.29 6.13
N LYS A 96 6.94 24.06 6.29
CA LYS A 96 7.63 22.89 5.79
C LYS A 96 7.73 22.88 4.26
N LEU A 97 6.69 23.30 3.59
CA LEU A 97 6.64 23.30 2.13
C LEU A 97 7.46 24.45 1.53
N GLN A 98 7.65 25.52 2.26
CA GLN A 98 8.41 26.69 1.80
C GLN A 98 9.88 26.67 2.22
N GLY A 99 10.20 25.85 3.20
CA GLY A 99 11.55 25.71 3.70
C GLY A 99 12.42 24.72 2.91
#